data_ade3f4cb9a7f3161885570f057520277
#
_entry.id   ade3f4cb9a7f3161885570f057520277
#
_cell.length_a   1.000
_cell.length_b   1.000
_cell.length_c   1.000
_cell.angle_alpha   90.00
_cell.angle_beta   90.00
_cell.angle_gamma   90.00
#
_symmetry.space_group_name_H-M   'P 1'
#
loop_
_entity.id
_entity.type
_entity.pdbx_description
1 polymer ?
#
loop_
_entity_poly.entity_id
_entity_poly.type
_entity_poly.pdbx_seq_one_letter_code
_entity_poly.pdbx_strand_id
1 'polypeptide(L)'
;MREVLEQYFRSLDVEIRTFSSGTALLREVKKDPYAYFCIFLDIEMPGLSGIQTAEELKKERIPVPVILLTSHEEYALRGYEVGAFRFLVKPVNLEKLYHALEAAEKQKVLEQRLIVSQDGREYYLPLNQILYFKSENVYIVIYTETGHYLIRKKLKEQCKELPELQFFQVHRSYIVNMSKVQAYDGKEVVLADGTRVPVGRGRRAAFQKAAARFLKECG
;
A
#
# COMPACT_ATOMS: atom_id res chain seq x y z
N MET A 1 -3.56 -19.93 -12.62
CA MET A 1 -3.32 -18.80 -11.67
C MET A 1 -2.38 -17.75 -12.25
N ARG A 2 -1.16 -18.09 -12.64
CA ARG A 2 -0.19 -17.14 -13.19
C ARG A 2 -0.76 -16.32 -14.36
N GLU A 3 -1.31 -16.95 -15.37
CA GLU A 3 -1.91 -16.28 -16.55
C GLU A 3 -3.01 -15.29 -16.16
N VAL A 4 -3.85 -15.64 -15.18
CA VAL A 4 -4.92 -14.77 -14.69
C VAL A 4 -4.35 -13.54 -13.99
N LEU A 5 -3.28 -13.70 -13.18
CA LEU A 5 -2.60 -12.59 -12.54
C LEU A 5 -1.88 -11.69 -13.55
N GLU A 6 -1.22 -12.28 -14.55
CA GLU A 6 -0.59 -11.54 -15.66
C GLU A 6 -1.63 -10.71 -16.45
N GLN A 7 -2.84 -11.24 -16.63
CA GLN A 7 -3.94 -10.50 -17.26
C GLN A 7 -4.46 -9.36 -16.37
N TYR A 8 -4.64 -9.59 -15.07
CA TYR A 8 -5.10 -8.58 -14.13
C TYR A 8 -4.11 -7.41 -14.01
N PHE A 9 -2.82 -7.71 -13.92
CA PHE A 9 -1.76 -6.71 -13.76
C PHE A 9 -1.17 -6.20 -15.09
N ARG A 10 -1.81 -6.47 -16.24
CA ARG A 10 -1.29 -6.17 -17.58
C ARG A 10 -0.90 -4.71 -17.82
N SER A 11 -1.54 -3.78 -17.13
CA SER A 11 -1.26 -2.33 -17.21
C SER A 11 -0.30 -1.81 -16.15
N LEU A 12 0.18 -2.68 -15.25
CA LEU A 12 1.06 -2.33 -14.15
C LEU A 12 2.40 -3.05 -14.31
N ASP A 13 3.49 -2.41 -13.87
CA ASP A 13 4.83 -3.02 -13.84
C ASP A 13 4.95 -3.96 -12.64
N VAL A 14 4.39 -5.18 -12.78
CA VAL A 14 4.35 -6.21 -11.72
C VAL A 14 5.11 -7.45 -12.17
N GLU A 15 6.09 -7.87 -11.38
CA GLU A 15 6.80 -9.13 -11.57
C GLU A 15 6.11 -10.26 -10.78
N ILE A 16 5.76 -11.36 -11.47
CA ILE A 16 5.19 -12.56 -10.85
C ILE A 16 6.29 -13.61 -10.69
N ARG A 17 6.65 -13.92 -9.45
CA ARG A 17 7.60 -14.97 -9.08
C ARG A 17 6.89 -16.21 -8.59
N THR A 18 7.38 -17.38 -8.97
CA THR A 18 6.89 -18.68 -8.53
C THR A 18 7.95 -19.44 -7.75
N PHE A 19 7.53 -20.12 -6.68
CA PHE A 19 8.40 -20.91 -5.81
C PHE A 19 7.88 -22.34 -5.74
N SER A 20 8.78 -23.31 -5.76
CA SER A 20 8.45 -24.73 -5.72
C SER A 20 8.13 -25.25 -4.30
N SER A 21 8.39 -24.48 -3.25
CA SER A 21 8.13 -24.85 -1.87
C SER A 21 7.98 -23.64 -0.95
N GLY A 22 7.29 -23.82 0.19
CA GLY A 22 7.18 -22.81 1.24
C GLY A 22 8.54 -22.38 1.81
N THR A 23 9.49 -23.32 1.93
CA THR A 23 10.86 -23.03 2.41
C THR A 23 11.62 -22.09 1.44
N ALA A 24 11.49 -22.29 0.13
CA ALA A 24 12.11 -21.44 -0.87
C ALA A 24 11.53 -20.04 -0.84
N LEU A 25 10.20 -19.92 -0.72
CA LEU A 25 9.50 -18.66 -0.56
C LEU A 25 9.97 -17.91 0.70
N LEU A 26 9.97 -18.56 1.87
CA LEU A 26 10.38 -17.94 3.14
C LEU A 26 11.80 -17.39 3.08
N ARG A 27 12.72 -18.12 2.45
CA ARG A 27 14.12 -17.66 2.26
C ARG A 27 14.18 -16.38 1.44
N GLU A 28 13.37 -16.27 0.40
CA GLU A 28 13.39 -15.10 -0.48
C GLU A 28 12.71 -13.89 0.16
N VAL A 29 11.55 -14.09 0.78
CA VAL A 29 10.79 -13.01 1.42
C VAL A 29 11.55 -12.42 2.62
N LYS A 30 12.34 -13.21 3.35
CA LYS A 30 13.20 -12.73 4.45
C LYS A 30 14.30 -11.77 4.01
N LYS A 31 14.74 -11.80 2.75
CA LYS A 31 15.75 -10.86 2.24
C LYS A 31 15.19 -9.44 2.13
N ASP A 32 13.93 -9.32 1.69
CA ASP A 32 13.20 -8.06 1.63
C ASP A 32 11.72 -8.31 1.93
N PRO A 33 11.29 -8.10 3.20
CA PRO A 33 9.92 -8.33 3.63
C PRO A 33 8.87 -7.43 2.95
N TYR A 34 9.30 -6.35 2.32
CA TYR A 34 8.41 -5.37 1.69
C TYR A 34 8.39 -5.48 0.14
N ALA A 35 9.21 -6.36 -0.44
CA ALA A 35 9.31 -6.51 -1.90
C ALA A 35 8.03 -7.05 -2.55
N TYR A 36 7.22 -7.80 -1.82
CA TYR A 36 6.05 -8.47 -2.36
C TYR A 36 4.76 -7.71 -2.08
N PHE A 37 3.93 -7.63 -3.11
CA PHE A 37 2.58 -7.05 -3.03
C PHE A 37 1.62 -7.97 -2.25
N CYS A 38 1.56 -9.25 -2.64
CA CYS A 38 0.85 -10.32 -1.96
C CYS A 38 1.47 -11.67 -2.29
N ILE A 39 1.14 -12.69 -1.51
CA ILE A 39 1.60 -14.06 -1.68
C ILE A 39 0.40 -14.99 -1.83
N PHE A 40 0.38 -15.79 -2.90
CA PHE A 40 -0.56 -16.89 -3.06
C PHE A 40 0.11 -18.20 -2.62
N LEU A 41 -0.49 -18.89 -1.67
CA LEU A 41 0.00 -20.15 -1.14
C LEU A 41 -1.02 -21.27 -1.39
N ASP A 42 -0.61 -22.28 -2.11
CA ASP A 42 -1.36 -23.54 -2.13
C ASP A 42 -1.25 -24.19 -0.74
N ILE A 43 -2.35 -24.63 -0.18
CA ILE A 43 -2.33 -25.35 1.11
C ILE A 43 -1.63 -26.69 0.94
N GLU A 44 -1.91 -27.40 -0.15
CA GLU A 44 -1.37 -28.72 -0.44
C GLU A 44 -0.06 -28.61 -1.23
N MET A 45 1.03 -28.46 -0.52
CA MET A 45 2.38 -28.42 -1.10
C MET A 45 3.31 -29.47 -0.44
N PRO A 46 4.26 -30.02 -1.20
CA PRO A 46 5.32 -30.87 -0.62
C PRO A 46 6.16 -30.12 0.41
N GLY A 47 6.48 -30.77 1.52
CA GLY A 47 7.28 -30.21 2.60
C GLY A 47 6.43 -29.31 3.52
N LEU A 48 6.77 -28.04 3.66
CA LEU A 48 5.96 -27.08 4.41
C LEU A 48 4.67 -26.79 3.64
N SER A 49 3.52 -27.07 4.28
CA SER A 49 2.21 -26.73 3.72
C SER A 49 2.03 -25.21 3.62
N GLY A 50 1.02 -24.75 2.83
CA GLY A 50 0.69 -23.32 2.76
C GLY A 50 0.32 -22.73 4.11
N ILE A 51 -0.41 -23.47 4.95
CA ILE A 51 -0.76 -23.07 6.32
C ILE A 51 0.50 -22.86 7.16
N GLN A 52 1.38 -23.86 7.22
CA GLN A 52 2.64 -23.77 7.97
C GLN A 52 3.54 -22.63 7.46
N THR A 53 3.56 -22.42 6.15
CA THR A 53 4.31 -21.31 5.56
C THR A 53 3.72 -19.94 5.98
N ALA A 54 2.39 -19.81 6.02
CA ALA A 54 1.72 -18.61 6.51
C ALA A 54 1.98 -18.36 8.00
N GLU A 55 2.00 -19.40 8.83
CA GLU A 55 2.37 -19.33 10.25
C GLU A 55 3.79 -18.80 10.45
N GLU A 56 4.76 -19.29 9.65
CA GLU A 56 6.14 -18.80 9.73
C GLU A 56 6.26 -17.35 9.29
N LEU A 57 5.57 -16.92 8.22
CA LEU A 57 5.50 -15.52 7.81
C LEU A 57 4.96 -14.62 8.94
N LYS A 58 3.90 -15.07 9.63
CA LYS A 58 3.30 -14.36 10.77
C LYS A 58 4.25 -14.28 11.97
N LYS A 59 4.93 -15.38 12.34
CA LYS A 59 5.93 -15.40 13.42
C LYS A 59 7.08 -14.43 13.17
N GLU A 60 7.54 -14.37 11.94
CA GLU A 60 8.61 -13.45 11.50
C GLU A 60 8.12 -12.01 11.29
N ARG A 61 6.82 -11.74 11.53
CA ARG A 61 6.18 -10.43 11.37
C ARG A 61 6.37 -9.83 9.97
N ILE A 62 6.37 -10.67 8.96
CA ILE A 62 6.48 -10.23 7.57
C ILE A 62 5.14 -9.62 7.13
N PRO A 63 5.09 -8.33 6.76
CA PRO A 63 3.84 -7.59 6.52
C PRO A 63 3.37 -7.78 5.08
N VAL A 64 3.18 -9.02 4.64
CA VAL A 64 2.70 -9.32 3.30
C VAL A 64 1.33 -10.01 3.36
N PRO A 65 0.32 -9.54 2.62
CA PRO A 65 -0.96 -10.23 2.55
C PRO A 65 -0.81 -11.64 1.98
N VAL A 66 -1.24 -12.65 2.74
CA VAL A 66 -1.20 -14.05 2.33
C VAL A 66 -2.59 -14.51 1.92
N ILE A 67 -2.72 -14.97 0.67
CA ILE A 67 -3.95 -15.54 0.11
C ILE A 67 -3.76 -17.05 -0.02
N LEU A 68 -4.50 -17.82 0.76
CA LEU A 68 -4.45 -19.27 0.71
C LEU A 68 -5.32 -19.82 -0.44
N LEU A 69 -4.80 -20.80 -1.15
CA LEU A 69 -5.50 -21.54 -2.21
C LEU A 69 -5.69 -22.99 -1.76
N THR A 70 -6.88 -23.56 -1.98
CA THR A 70 -7.15 -24.96 -1.63
C THR A 70 -8.25 -25.59 -2.48
N SER A 71 -8.26 -26.91 -2.57
CA SER A 71 -9.36 -27.69 -3.13
C SER A 71 -10.43 -28.03 -2.06
N HIS A 72 -10.19 -27.75 -0.78
CA HIS A 72 -11.01 -28.16 0.35
C HIS A 72 -11.51 -26.98 1.18
N GLU A 73 -12.82 -26.79 1.26
CA GLU A 73 -13.43 -25.68 1.99
C GLU A 73 -13.23 -25.76 3.52
N GLU A 74 -13.05 -26.94 4.06
CA GLU A 74 -12.82 -27.16 5.49
C GLU A 74 -11.56 -26.49 6.04
N TYR A 75 -10.58 -26.18 5.19
CA TYR A 75 -9.38 -25.44 5.59
C TYR A 75 -9.63 -23.95 5.82
N ALA A 76 -10.80 -23.41 5.49
CA ALA A 76 -11.11 -21.99 5.68
C ALA A 76 -10.97 -21.57 7.15
N LEU A 77 -11.45 -22.37 8.10
CA LEU A 77 -11.33 -22.07 9.54
C LEU A 77 -9.86 -22.00 9.98
N ARG A 78 -9.04 -22.96 9.54
CA ARG A 78 -7.59 -22.95 9.84
C ARG A 78 -6.87 -21.75 9.20
N GLY A 79 -7.29 -21.32 8.02
CA GLY A 79 -6.77 -20.12 7.39
C GLY A 79 -6.96 -18.87 8.25
N TYR A 80 -8.10 -18.73 8.93
CA TYR A 80 -8.35 -17.64 9.88
C TYR A 80 -7.42 -17.69 11.10
N GLU A 81 -7.18 -18.88 11.67
CA GLU A 81 -6.30 -19.06 12.85
C GLU A 81 -4.86 -18.61 12.58
N VAL A 82 -4.34 -18.91 11.40
CA VAL A 82 -2.98 -18.49 10.98
C VAL A 82 -2.90 -17.03 10.56
N GLY A 83 -4.04 -16.34 10.46
CA GLY A 83 -4.11 -14.94 10.06
C GLY A 83 -3.91 -14.74 8.55
N ALA A 84 -4.30 -15.69 7.72
CA ALA A 84 -4.34 -15.52 6.29
C ALA A 84 -5.25 -14.33 5.93
N PHE A 85 -4.80 -13.52 4.99
CA PHE A 85 -5.53 -12.32 4.56
C PHE A 85 -6.84 -12.69 3.84
N ARG A 86 -6.77 -13.69 2.96
CA ARG A 86 -7.93 -14.25 2.25
C ARG A 86 -7.72 -15.73 1.97
N PHE A 87 -8.82 -16.37 1.62
CA PHE A 87 -8.92 -17.79 1.30
C PHE A 87 -9.73 -17.96 0.01
N LEU A 88 -9.19 -18.69 -0.96
CA LEU A 88 -9.82 -18.95 -2.24
C LEU A 88 -9.87 -20.46 -2.52
N VAL A 89 -11.06 -20.94 -2.82
CA VAL A 89 -11.29 -22.36 -3.17
C VAL A 89 -11.05 -22.57 -4.67
N LYS A 90 -10.38 -23.65 -5.03
CA LYS A 90 -10.19 -24.09 -6.42
C LYS A 90 -11.43 -24.83 -6.95
N PRO A 91 -11.86 -24.59 -8.17
CA PRO A 91 -11.34 -23.65 -9.15
C PRO A 91 -11.57 -22.20 -8.70
N VAL A 92 -10.54 -21.35 -8.83
CA VAL A 92 -10.59 -19.99 -8.30
C VAL A 92 -11.61 -19.16 -9.06
N ASN A 93 -12.59 -18.62 -8.35
CA ASN A 93 -13.54 -17.66 -8.89
C ASN A 93 -12.84 -16.31 -9.11
N LEU A 94 -12.93 -15.76 -10.34
CA LEU A 94 -12.24 -14.54 -10.73
C LEU A 94 -12.71 -13.30 -9.95
N GLU A 95 -14.00 -13.20 -9.66
CA GLU A 95 -14.55 -12.09 -8.89
C GLU A 95 -13.99 -12.08 -7.47
N LYS A 96 -13.97 -13.24 -6.78
CA LYS A 96 -13.36 -13.38 -5.46
C LYS A 96 -11.85 -13.09 -5.47
N LEU A 97 -11.16 -13.49 -6.55
CA LEU A 97 -9.74 -13.17 -6.73
C LEU A 97 -9.52 -11.66 -6.85
N TYR A 98 -10.31 -10.98 -7.67
CA TYR A 98 -10.19 -9.53 -7.86
C TYR A 98 -10.48 -8.77 -6.57
N HIS A 99 -11.52 -9.14 -5.84
CA HIS A 99 -11.79 -8.58 -4.51
C HIS A 99 -10.65 -8.82 -3.50
N ALA A 100 -10.00 -9.99 -3.56
CA ALA A 100 -8.85 -10.26 -2.70
C ALA A 100 -7.64 -9.40 -3.06
N LEU A 101 -7.37 -9.20 -4.35
CA LEU A 101 -6.29 -8.33 -4.85
C LEU A 101 -6.53 -6.86 -4.50
N GLU A 102 -7.73 -6.33 -4.74
CA GLU A 102 -8.12 -4.97 -4.35
C GLU A 102 -7.97 -4.73 -2.83
N ALA A 103 -8.40 -5.72 -2.03
CA ALA A 103 -8.25 -5.62 -0.59
C ALA A 103 -6.77 -5.67 -0.14
N ALA A 104 -5.91 -6.46 -0.82
CA ALA A 104 -4.47 -6.50 -0.55
C ALA A 104 -3.80 -5.17 -0.93
N GLU A 105 -4.24 -4.54 -2.01
CA GLU A 105 -3.77 -3.21 -2.42
C GLU A 105 -4.12 -2.14 -1.37
N LYS A 106 -5.37 -2.14 -0.90
CA LYS A 106 -5.82 -1.24 0.18
C LYS A 106 -4.99 -1.46 1.46
N GLN A 107 -4.70 -2.70 1.84
CA GLN A 107 -3.87 -2.98 3.02
C GLN A 107 -2.44 -2.48 2.84
N LYS A 108 -1.81 -2.70 1.69
CA LYS A 108 -0.43 -2.24 1.42
C LYS A 108 -0.32 -0.72 1.54
N VAL A 109 -1.31 0.02 1.05
CA VAL A 109 -1.37 1.49 1.20
C VAL A 109 -1.45 1.89 2.68
N LEU A 110 -2.20 1.15 3.49
CA LEU A 110 -2.34 1.43 4.94
C LEU A 110 -1.05 1.12 5.74
N GLU A 111 -0.22 0.20 5.28
CA GLU A 111 0.99 -0.26 5.97
C GLU A 111 2.25 0.50 5.58
N GLN A 112 2.23 1.28 4.49
CA GLN A 112 3.37 2.09 4.08
C GLN A 112 3.71 3.15 5.12
N ARG A 113 4.99 3.25 5.48
CA ARG A 113 5.49 4.20 6.48
C ARG A 113 6.60 5.07 5.90
N LEU A 114 6.57 6.34 6.27
CA LEU A 114 7.66 7.27 6.04
C LEU A 114 8.56 7.27 7.28
N ILE A 115 9.85 7.01 7.10
CA ILE A 115 10.84 7.10 8.18
C ILE A 115 11.33 8.54 8.25
N VAL A 116 11.23 9.13 9.43
CA VAL A 116 11.66 10.50 9.71
C VAL A 116 12.61 10.51 10.89
N SER A 117 13.82 11.05 10.68
CA SER A 117 14.77 11.27 11.76
C SER A 117 14.64 12.69 12.28
N GLN A 118 14.28 12.86 13.56
CA GLN A 118 14.17 14.14 14.24
C GLN A 118 14.66 14.00 15.69
N ASP A 119 15.46 14.94 16.16
CA ASP A 119 15.99 15.00 17.54
C ASP A 119 16.68 13.69 17.98
N GLY A 120 17.42 13.06 17.06
CA GLY A 120 18.16 11.81 17.32
C GLY A 120 17.26 10.57 17.43
N ARG A 121 15.98 10.66 17.09
CA ARG A 121 15.00 9.56 17.08
C ARG A 121 14.49 9.29 15.67
N GLU A 122 14.15 8.05 15.40
CA GLU A 122 13.44 7.67 14.18
C GLU A 122 11.96 7.50 14.47
N TYR A 123 11.16 8.14 13.63
CA TYR A 123 9.70 8.06 13.65
C TYR A 123 9.22 7.32 12.40
N TYR A 124 8.37 6.33 12.58
CA TYR A 124 7.79 5.52 11.52
C TYR A 124 6.35 5.96 11.28
N LEU A 125 6.17 6.97 10.43
CA LEU A 125 4.88 7.62 10.18
C LEU A 125 4.06 6.83 9.15
N PRO A 126 2.90 6.26 9.51
CA PRO A 126 2.02 5.64 8.54
C PRO A 126 1.57 6.67 7.50
N LEU A 127 1.71 6.35 6.21
CA LEU A 127 1.37 7.30 5.14
C LEU A 127 -0.11 7.71 5.17
N ASN A 128 -0.99 6.83 5.63
CA ASN A 128 -2.43 7.12 5.77
C ASN A 128 -2.76 8.12 6.88
N GLN A 129 -1.84 8.37 7.83
CA GLN A 129 -1.99 9.40 8.88
C GLN A 129 -1.42 10.75 8.46
N ILE A 130 -0.65 10.82 7.36
CA ILE A 130 -0.11 12.06 6.85
C ILE A 130 -1.22 12.81 6.11
N LEU A 131 -1.43 14.07 6.49
CA LEU A 131 -2.40 14.98 5.86
C LEU A 131 -1.79 15.67 4.64
N TYR A 132 -0.64 16.32 4.87
CA TYR A 132 0.08 17.04 3.82
C TYR A 132 1.52 17.33 4.22
N PHE A 133 2.33 17.70 3.24
CA PHE A 133 3.69 18.22 3.39
C PHE A 133 3.70 19.68 3.01
N LYS A 134 4.42 20.50 3.77
CA LYS A 134 4.62 21.92 3.50
C LYS A 134 6.12 22.24 3.46
N SER A 135 6.55 22.90 2.39
CA SER A 135 7.93 23.43 2.32
C SER A 135 8.05 24.72 3.11
N GLU A 136 8.98 24.75 4.05
CA GLU A 136 9.34 25.92 4.86
C GLU A 136 10.86 26.11 4.83
N ASN A 137 11.33 27.07 4.02
CA ASN A 137 12.75 27.34 3.79
C ASN A 137 13.50 26.09 3.28
N VAL A 138 14.42 25.55 4.08
CA VAL A 138 15.23 24.35 3.78
C VAL A 138 14.62 23.05 4.34
N TYR A 139 13.48 23.17 5.01
CA TYR A 139 12.78 22.05 5.64
C TYR A 139 11.46 21.74 4.95
N ILE A 140 11.01 20.52 5.14
CA ILE A 140 9.63 20.08 4.91
C ILE A 140 9.02 19.81 6.28
N VAL A 141 7.87 20.43 6.53
CA VAL A 141 7.01 20.09 7.66
C VAL A 141 6.00 19.06 7.19
N ILE A 142 5.94 17.91 7.86
CA ILE A 142 5.02 16.81 7.61
C ILE A 142 3.91 16.93 8.64
N TYR A 143 2.70 17.24 8.21
CA TYR A 143 1.53 17.33 9.07
C TYR A 143 0.79 15.99 9.08
N THR A 144 0.53 15.48 10.28
CA THR A 144 -0.21 14.23 10.52
C THR A 144 -1.43 14.50 11.39
N GLU A 145 -2.28 13.50 11.55
CA GLU A 145 -3.46 13.58 12.43
C GLU A 145 -3.09 13.82 13.91
N THR A 146 -1.87 13.47 14.32
CA THR A 146 -1.43 13.52 15.73
C THR A 146 -0.34 14.56 16.02
N GLY A 147 0.18 15.24 14.99
CA GLY A 147 1.25 16.23 15.19
C GLY A 147 1.98 16.56 13.88
N HIS A 148 3.17 17.13 14.02
CA HIS A 148 3.99 17.45 12.87
C HIS A 148 5.46 17.07 13.08
N TYR A 149 6.16 16.83 11.97
CA TYR A 149 7.58 16.43 11.95
C TYR A 149 8.33 17.28 10.93
N LEU A 150 9.62 17.49 11.17
CA LEU A 150 10.49 18.25 10.27
C LEU A 150 11.55 17.36 9.66
N ILE A 151 11.73 17.49 8.33
CA ILE A 151 12.85 16.88 7.63
C ILE A 151 13.58 17.92 6.78
N ARG A 152 14.91 17.80 6.71
CA ARG A 152 15.72 18.66 5.82
C ARG A 152 15.80 18.02 4.45
N LYS A 153 14.89 18.42 3.56
CA LYS A 153 14.76 17.83 2.21
C LYS A 153 14.02 18.81 1.29
N LYS A 154 14.25 18.70 -0.03
CA LYS A 154 13.46 19.45 -1.02
C LYS A 154 12.13 18.75 -1.27
N LEU A 155 11.06 19.53 -1.36
CA LEU A 155 9.70 18.99 -1.58
C LEU A 155 9.59 18.17 -2.88
N LYS A 156 10.32 18.56 -3.93
CA LYS A 156 10.36 17.83 -5.21
C LYS A 156 11.02 16.45 -5.09
N GLU A 157 12.01 16.30 -4.22
CA GLU A 157 12.67 15.03 -3.93
C GLU A 157 11.72 14.14 -3.13
N GLN A 158 11.09 14.70 -2.09
CA GLN A 158 10.10 13.97 -1.30
C GLN A 158 8.93 13.48 -2.15
N CYS A 159 8.44 14.29 -3.08
CA CYS A 159 7.34 13.92 -3.97
C CYS A 159 7.62 12.67 -4.82
N LYS A 160 8.87 12.44 -5.21
CA LYS A 160 9.26 11.26 -6.01
C LYS A 160 9.31 9.96 -5.22
N GLU A 161 9.43 10.04 -3.91
CA GLU A 161 9.51 8.87 -3.01
C GLU A 161 8.14 8.46 -2.47
N LEU A 162 7.14 9.31 -2.65
CA LEU A 162 5.77 9.05 -2.20
C LEU A 162 4.98 8.33 -3.30
N PRO A 163 4.03 7.44 -2.93
CA PRO A 163 3.12 6.82 -3.88
C PRO A 163 2.34 7.87 -4.68
N GLU A 164 2.49 7.88 -6.00
CA GLU A 164 1.88 8.88 -6.89
C GLU A 164 0.35 8.89 -6.86
N LEU A 165 -0.26 7.73 -6.59
CA LEU A 165 -1.71 7.61 -6.47
C LEU A 165 -2.22 8.28 -5.20
N GLN A 166 -1.48 8.14 -4.08
CA GLN A 166 -1.89 8.64 -2.77
C GLN A 166 -1.49 10.10 -2.53
N PHE A 167 -0.37 10.57 -3.09
CA PHE A 167 0.15 11.91 -2.85
C PHE A 167 0.25 12.73 -4.12
N PHE A 168 -0.21 13.96 -4.08
CA PHE A 168 -0.16 14.87 -5.21
C PHE A 168 0.41 16.24 -4.81
N GLN A 169 1.40 16.72 -5.59
CA GLN A 169 1.93 18.06 -5.38
C GLN A 169 0.99 19.11 -5.99
N VAL A 170 0.13 19.70 -5.16
CA VAL A 170 -0.86 20.72 -5.55
C VAL A 170 -0.28 22.12 -5.75
N HIS A 171 0.84 22.41 -5.07
CA HIS A 171 1.51 23.72 -5.12
C HIS A 171 3.02 23.56 -5.04
N ARG A 172 3.80 24.57 -5.44
CA ARG A 172 5.27 24.54 -5.28
C ARG A 172 5.73 24.26 -3.86
N SER A 173 4.89 24.57 -2.87
CA SER A 173 5.18 24.41 -1.44
C SER A 173 4.31 23.37 -0.74
N TYR A 174 3.43 22.65 -1.44
CA TYR A 174 2.52 21.67 -0.82
C TYR A 174 2.37 20.38 -1.61
N ILE A 175 2.43 19.25 -0.89
CA ILE A 175 1.97 17.94 -1.35
C ILE A 175 0.83 17.54 -0.42
N VAL A 176 -0.30 17.10 -0.96
CA VAL A 176 -1.45 16.64 -0.18
C VAL A 176 -1.63 15.13 -0.31
N ASN A 177 -2.15 14.52 0.73
CA ASN A 177 -2.63 13.13 0.69
C ASN A 177 -4.04 13.12 0.10
N MET A 178 -4.21 12.44 -1.05
CA MET A 178 -5.47 12.38 -1.79
C MET A 178 -6.59 11.71 -0.97
N SER A 179 -6.24 10.75 -0.09
CA SER A 179 -7.21 10.10 0.80
C SER A 179 -7.77 11.02 1.89
N LYS A 180 -7.12 12.17 2.12
CA LYS A 180 -7.52 13.18 3.12
C LYS A 180 -8.21 14.40 2.51
N VAL A 181 -8.36 14.44 1.18
CA VAL A 181 -9.07 15.51 0.50
C VAL A 181 -10.58 15.31 0.65
N GLN A 182 -11.27 16.28 1.25
CA GLN A 182 -12.72 16.28 1.41
C GLN A 182 -13.43 17.10 0.34
N ALA A 183 -12.84 18.24 -0.05
CA ALA A 183 -13.44 19.14 -1.03
C ALA A 183 -12.40 19.87 -1.86
N TYR A 184 -12.81 20.33 -3.04
CA TYR A 184 -12.04 21.19 -3.92
C TYR A 184 -12.96 22.25 -4.56
N ASP A 185 -12.63 23.53 -4.41
CA ASP A 185 -13.43 24.67 -4.90
C ASP A 185 -12.89 25.28 -6.21
N GLY A 186 -11.91 24.64 -6.85
CA GLY A 186 -11.23 25.17 -8.04
C GLY A 186 -9.97 26.00 -7.75
N LYS A 187 -9.73 26.37 -6.48
CA LYS A 187 -8.56 27.16 -6.05
C LYS A 187 -7.82 26.50 -4.90
N GLU A 188 -8.54 25.89 -3.96
CA GLU A 188 -8.01 25.27 -2.75
C GLU A 188 -8.61 23.89 -2.56
N VAL A 189 -7.85 22.98 -1.96
CA VAL A 189 -8.35 21.72 -1.40
C VAL A 189 -8.60 21.90 0.09
N VAL A 190 -9.69 21.31 0.58
CA VAL A 190 -10.01 21.20 2.01
C VAL A 190 -9.69 19.78 2.44
N LEU A 191 -8.86 19.63 3.48
CA LEU A 191 -8.47 18.35 4.04
C LEU A 191 -9.40 17.92 5.18
N ALA A 192 -9.27 16.69 5.63
CA ALA A 192 -10.10 16.07 6.65
C ALA A 192 -10.10 16.79 8.01
N ASP A 193 -9.02 17.50 8.33
CA ASP A 193 -8.86 18.34 9.52
C ASP A 193 -9.37 19.77 9.34
N GLY A 194 -9.95 20.08 8.17
CA GLY A 194 -10.43 21.43 7.81
C GLY A 194 -9.34 22.34 7.24
N THR A 195 -8.07 21.88 7.16
CA THR A 195 -6.98 22.66 6.58
C THR A 195 -7.24 22.97 5.11
N ARG A 196 -7.06 24.23 4.71
CA ARG A 196 -7.16 24.69 3.32
C ARG A 196 -5.79 24.82 2.70
N VAL A 197 -5.56 24.13 1.59
CA VAL A 197 -4.29 24.12 0.88
C VAL A 197 -4.47 24.68 -0.54
N PRO A 198 -3.72 25.74 -0.94
CA PRO A 198 -3.88 26.34 -2.25
C PRO A 198 -3.39 25.41 -3.37
N VAL A 199 -4.14 25.35 -4.47
CA VAL A 199 -3.76 24.64 -5.69
C VAL A 199 -3.21 25.64 -6.70
N GLY A 200 -1.94 25.47 -7.06
CA GLY A 200 -1.27 26.34 -8.04
C GLY A 200 -2.02 26.35 -9.38
N ARG A 201 -2.13 27.53 -10.02
CA ARG A 201 -2.91 27.69 -11.27
C ARG A 201 -2.56 26.65 -12.33
N GLY A 202 -1.26 26.38 -12.54
CA GLY A 202 -0.79 25.37 -13.50
C GLY A 202 -0.96 23.92 -13.04
N ARG A 203 -1.44 23.67 -11.82
CA ARG A 203 -1.65 22.34 -11.25
C ARG A 203 -3.12 21.91 -11.21
N ARG A 204 -4.07 22.82 -11.43
CA ARG A 204 -5.51 22.58 -11.26
C ARG A 204 -6.04 21.45 -12.13
N ALA A 205 -5.76 21.49 -13.44
CA ALA A 205 -6.21 20.44 -14.35
C ALA A 205 -5.57 19.08 -14.05
N ALA A 206 -4.28 19.05 -13.69
CA ALA A 206 -3.58 17.83 -13.31
C ALA A 206 -4.12 17.29 -11.98
N PHE A 207 -4.44 18.15 -11.01
CA PHE A 207 -5.07 17.73 -9.74
C PHE A 207 -6.44 17.09 -9.96
N GLN A 208 -7.30 17.68 -10.79
CA GLN A 208 -8.61 17.11 -11.11
C GLN A 208 -8.51 15.73 -11.74
N LYS A 209 -7.55 15.54 -12.66
CA LYS A 209 -7.28 14.21 -13.24
C LYS A 209 -6.80 13.22 -12.19
N ALA A 210 -5.88 13.63 -11.31
CA ALA A 210 -5.37 12.79 -10.22
C ALA A 210 -6.49 12.43 -9.23
N ALA A 211 -7.36 13.38 -8.86
CA ALA A 211 -8.50 13.13 -7.98
C ALA A 211 -9.51 12.15 -8.60
N ALA A 212 -9.83 12.32 -9.88
CA ALA A 212 -10.71 11.39 -10.60
C ALA A 212 -10.12 9.97 -10.69
N ARG A 213 -8.79 9.88 -10.92
CA ARG A 213 -8.08 8.61 -10.92
C ARG A 213 -8.11 7.96 -9.53
N PHE A 214 -7.80 8.73 -8.48
CA PHE A 214 -7.82 8.25 -7.08
C PHE A 214 -9.20 7.69 -6.71
N LEU A 215 -10.28 8.41 -7.00
CA LEU A 215 -11.64 7.96 -6.72
C LEU A 215 -12.04 6.70 -7.49
N LYS A 216 -11.51 6.51 -8.70
CA LYS A 216 -11.76 5.30 -9.50
C LYS A 216 -10.99 4.09 -8.97
N GLU A 217 -9.77 4.27 -8.47
CA GLU A 217 -8.86 3.18 -8.08
C GLU A 217 -8.93 2.86 -6.58
N CYS A 218 -9.34 3.82 -5.72
CA CYS A 218 -9.33 3.70 -4.27
C CYS A 218 -10.67 4.03 -3.59
N GLY A 219 -11.70 4.40 -4.36
CA GLY A 219 -13.04 4.78 -3.88
C GLY A 219 -14.02 3.61 -3.70
#